data_9207e117f32c8ac527f75692fa831497
#
_entry.id   9207e117f32c8ac527f75692fa831497
#
_cell.length_a   1.000
_cell.length_b   1.000
_cell.length_c   1.000
_cell.angle_alpha   90.00
_cell.angle_beta   90.00
_cell.angle_gamma   90.00
#
_symmetry.space_group_name_H-M   'P 1'
#
loop_
_entity.id
_entity.type
_entity.pdbx_description
1 polymer ?
#
loop_
_entity_poly.entity_id
_entity_poly.type
_entity_poly.pdbx_seq_one_letter_code
_entity_poly.pdbx_strand_id
1 'polypeptide(L)'
;MKEKNPYRRHAKKAFLRLVAMICTAAISMAAVGDDVRPTGFRPPPHRIKIRRAEGAKDSTKRLKATPLPSSWDSRDHGWVTPVKDQNPLGTCWTFAANAVIETQLLRTGRGAWDLSEKNMALLSGFEGDWNSGGNNDMASAHLLRWSGAVMETNDVYFTNGEGSYGKYEVASAKREWETTRPSVPLDPTFHIQHVILVPDLDGTEETRNDLKSAIMEYGAVAVAARWTGTSQQGCSAYYNGSSGCDHAITVIGWDDNWPASNFAIVPPGNGAWLIKNSWGTNDGTAGGYWYVSYHDTRFGTYNSAVFIPATPEENYTAVYGYDKFGCIYDFVQEHVDNPPYYDPFDLMATVFTSGWNEELAAVGVYNLLSSSPYEISIYTNVTRNAETPTTGGVLACQVTGTLSHAGFTTIPLPAPIPLAERTTFSVVYRQTGSERSNPLCCTSDYYCYPNLNLGQSYFGYSGTDGEEDVWIDGANKEIINKVDSTDVAWAACLKAYTHTTVTAKAGDTPGETADGTEALAALAATNALAYAQHGETFGAFAHIVGANGRTLWANWLAGLDPSNPNDDFTLSIAVTNGVPSLSWTPDLGDARTYTIWGCRDLPPAGGWSVVPKDKLSTTTNRFFKVTLENSQP
;
A
#
# COMPACT_ATOMS: atom_id res chain seq x y z
N MET A 1 52.83 4.66 19.61
CA MET A 1 51.43 4.19 19.63
C MET A 1 50.65 5.03 18.63
N LYS A 2 50.26 4.45 17.48
CA LYS A 2 49.45 5.14 16.46
C LYS A 2 48.01 4.69 16.69
N GLU A 3 47.17 5.59 17.15
CA GLU A 3 45.76 5.40 17.26
C GLU A 3 45.18 5.15 15.86
N LYS A 4 44.50 4.03 15.67
CA LYS A 4 43.79 3.68 14.45
C LYS A 4 42.38 4.29 14.54
N ASN A 5 42.15 5.39 13.84
CA ASN A 5 40.86 6.05 13.73
C ASN A 5 39.82 5.13 13.05
N PRO A 6 38.78 4.68 13.75
CA PRO A 6 37.78 3.75 13.23
C PRO A 6 36.94 4.33 12.07
N TYR A 7 36.79 5.63 11.98
CA TYR A 7 36.00 6.31 10.93
C TYR A 7 36.57 6.14 9.51
N ARG A 8 37.86 5.85 9.35
CA ARG A 8 38.46 5.60 8.01
C ARG A 8 38.05 4.25 7.41
N ARG A 9 37.62 3.27 8.19
CA ARG A 9 37.17 1.97 7.67
C ARG A 9 35.75 2.02 7.10
N HIS A 10 34.85 2.79 7.72
CA HIS A 10 33.48 2.96 7.25
C HIS A 10 33.41 3.81 5.97
N ALA A 11 34.17 4.91 5.91
CA ALA A 11 34.24 5.73 4.71
C ALA A 11 34.79 4.97 3.48
N LYS A 12 35.76 4.05 3.66
CA LYS A 12 36.24 3.21 2.55
C LYS A 12 35.24 2.14 2.11
N LYS A 13 34.44 1.56 3.04
CA LYS A 13 33.39 0.61 2.68
C LYS A 13 32.22 1.31 1.98
N ALA A 14 31.83 2.51 2.44
CA ALA A 14 30.81 3.32 1.78
C ALA A 14 31.25 3.76 0.38
N PHE A 15 32.49 4.21 0.24
CA PHE A 15 33.04 4.61 -1.07
C PHE A 15 33.17 3.44 -2.05
N LEU A 16 33.60 2.25 -1.59
CA LEU A 16 33.65 1.05 -2.42
C LEU A 16 32.27 0.52 -2.82
N ARG A 17 31.27 0.67 -1.95
CA ARG A 17 29.86 0.35 -2.26
C ARG A 17 29.26 1.35 -3.23
N LEU A 18 29.56 2.64 -3.08
CA LEU A 18 29.13 3.69 -4.03
C LEU A 18 29.74 3.49 -5.41
N VAL A 19 31.04 3.13 -5.49
CA VAL A 19 31.71 2.82 -6.77
C VAL A 19 31.16 1.53 -7.38
N ALA A 20 30.85 0.50 -6.59
CA ALA A 20 30.20 -0.72 -7.08
C ALA A 20 28.77 -0.44 -7.59
N MET A 21 28.00 0.44 -6.91
CA MET A 21 26.66 0.85 -7.37
C MET A 21 26.71 1.69 -8.65
N ILE A 22 27.69 2.60 -8.78
CA ILE A 22 27.89 3.39 -10.01
C ILE A 22 28.35 2.49 -11.15
N CYS A 23 29.18 1.47 -10.89
CA CYS A 23 29.59 0.50 -11.90
C CYS A 23 28.44 -0.45 -12.29
N THR A 24 27.56 -0.87 -11.39
CA THR A 24 26.37 -1.65 -11.74
C THR A 24 25.34 -0.83 -12.51
N ALA A 25 25.13 0.44 -12.15
CA ALA A 25 24.27 1.35 -12.91
C ALA A 25 24.88 1.70 -14.30
N ALA A 26 26.21 1.82 -14.41
CA ALA A 26 26.88 2.10 -15.67
C ALA A 26 27.03 0.86 -16.58
N ILE A 27 27.07 -0.35 -16.02
CA ILE A 27 27.13 -1.60 -16.82
C ILE A 27 25.77 -1.93 -17.43
N SER A 28 24.65 -1.45 -16.85
CA SER A 28 23.33 -1.57 -17.47
C SER A 28 23.09 -0.57 -18.62
N MET A 29 24.00 0.37 -18.85
CA MET A 29 23.90 1.36 -19.95
C MET A 29 24.75 1.06 -21.17
N ALA A 30 25.56 0.00 -21.20
CA ALA A 30 26.40 -0.35 -22.32
C ALA A 30 25.94 -1.66 -22.98
N ALA A 31 25.37 -1.51 -24.18
CA ALA A 31 25.13 -2.51 -25.21
C ALA A 31 23.94 -3.49 -24.98
N VAL A 32 22.76 -3.09 -25.39
CA VAL A 32 21.82 -3.98 -26.07
C VAL A 32 21.08 -3.18 -27.15
N GLY A 33 20.92 -3.80 -28.31
CA GLY A 33 20.22 -3.24 -29.47
C GLY A 33 18.75 -2.88 -29.21
N ASP A 34 18.21 -2.26 -30.16
CA ASP A 34 17.01 -1.45 -30.33
C ASP A 34 15.65 -1.90 -29.78
N ASP A 35 15.56 -2.80 -28.77
CA ASP A 35 14.25 -3.30 -28.29
C ASP A 35 14.14 -3.63 -26.78
N VAL A 36 14.81 -2.88 -25.91
CA VAL A 36 14.67 -3.08 -24.46
C VAL A 36 13.39 -2.39 -23.96
N ARG A 37 12.34 -3.19 -23.74
CA ARG A 37 11.11 -2.73 -23.11
C ARG A 37 11.33 -2.42 -21.61
N PRO A 38 10.61 -1.45 -21.04
CA PRO A 38 10.79 -1.07 -19.66
C PRO A 38 10.37 -2.22 -18.75
N THR A 39 11.27 -2.61 -17.87
CA THR A 39 11.00 -3.45 -16.70
C THR A 39 10.95 -2.57 -15.46
N GLY A 40 10.67 -3.09 -14.28
CA GLY A 40 10.55 -2.23 -13.11
C GLY A 40 10.30 -3.02 -11.82
N PHE A 41 10.76 -4.28 -11.77
CA PHE A 41 10.76 -5.00 -10.51
C PHE A 41 12.00 -4.64 -9.70
N ARG A 42 11.79 -4.15 -8.48
CA ARG A 42 12.82 -3.85 -7.49
C ARG A 42 12.74 -4.89 -6.37
N PRO A 43 13.72 -5.78 -6.24
CA PRO A 43 13.72 -6.75 -5.15
C PRO A 43 13.61 -6.05 -3.78
N PRO A 44 12.85 -6.59 -2.84
CA PRO A 44 12.84 -6.08 -1.47
C PRO A 44 14.23 -6.26 -0.83
N PRO A 45 14.60 -5.43 0.17
CA PRO A 45 15.91 -5.51 0.84
C PRO A 45 16.09 -6.82 1.61
N HIS A 46 15.01 -7.38 2.13
CA HIS A 46 14.97 -8.66 2.81
C HIS A 46 14.00 -9.59 2.09
N ARG A 47 14.40 -10.83 1.91
CA ARG A 47 13.51 -11.84 1.33
C ARG A 47 12.70 -12.48 2.45
N ILE A 48 11.43 -12.11 2.51
CA ILE A 48 10.48 -12.70 3.45
C ILE A 48 10.12 -14.10 2.95
N LYS A 49 10.21 -15.12 3.82
CA LYS A 49 9.80 -16.49 3.50
C LYS A 49 8.47 -16.80 4.18
N ILE A 50 7.53 -17.20 3.39
CA ILE A 50 6.26 -17.74 3.87
C ILE A 50 6.52 -19.15 4.39
N ARG A 51 5.98 -19.44 5.58
CA ARG A 51 6.11 -20.74 6.23
C ARG A 51 4.73 -21.37 6.50
N ARG A 52 4.70 -22.67 6.70
CA ARG A 52 3.52 -23.38 7.20
C ARG A 52 3.77 -23.79 8.64
N ALA A 53 2.79 -23.57 9.52
CA ALA A 53 2.90 -24.00 10.91
C ALA A 53 3.01 -25.52 10.99
N GLU A 54 3.95 -26.03 11.81
CA GLU A 54 4.13 -27.48 12.00
C GLU A 54 2.85 -28.13 12.54
N GLY A 55 2.50 -29.28 11.97
CA GLY A 55 1.29 -30.01 12.37
C GLY A 55 -0.03 -29.42 11.87
N ALA A 56 0.01 -28.33 11.10
CA ALA A 56 -1.15 -27.83 10.38
C ALA A 56 -1.62 -28.92 9.41
N LYS A 57 -2.55 -29.74 9.87
CA LYS A 57 -3.26 -30.66 8.98
C LYS A 57 -3.98 -29.83 7.94
N ASP A 58 -3.25 -29.62 6.84
CA ASP A 58 -3.79 -29.27 5.54
C ASP A 58 -5.02 -28.34 5.57
N SER A 59 -4.82 -27.06 5.97
CA SER A 59 -5.84 -26.02 5.72
C SER A 59 -6.07 -25.83 4.22
N THR A 60 -5.11 -26.26 3.39
CA THR A 60 -5.30 -26.47 1.95
C THR A 60 -6.33 -27.59 1.66
N LYS A 61 -6.87 -28.29 2.66
CA LYS A 61 -7.98 -29.22 2.43
C LYS A 61 -9.21 -28.57 1.80
N ARG A 62 -9.44 -27.27 1.99
CA ARG A 62 -10.49 -26.58 1.23
C ARG A 62 -10.10 -26.37 -0.24
N LEU A 63 -8.82 -26.11 -0.54
CA LEU A 63 -8.30 -25.99 -1.90
C LEU A 63 -8.09 -27.38 -2.56
N LYS A 64 -7.80 -28.44 -1.77
CA LYS A 64 -7.63 -29.81 -2.27
C LYS A 64 -8.94 -30.57 -2.53
N ALA A 65 -10.09 -30.00 -2.24
CA ALA A 65 -11.38 -30.72 -2.44
C ALA A 65 -11.80 -30.85 -3.91
N THR A 66 -11.25 -30.01 -4.80
CA THR A 66 -11.49 -30.09 -6.24
C THR A 66 -10.18 -30.42 -6.95
N PRO A 67 -10.12 -31.51 -7.73
CA PRO A 67 -8.94 -31.79 -8.55
C PRO A 67 -8.62 -30.60 -9.45
N LEU A 68 -7.36 -30.15 -9.45
CA LEU A 68 -6.93 -29.11 -10.35
C LEU A 68 -7.04 -29.58 -11.80
N PRO A 69 -7.69 -28.81 -12.69
CA PRO A 69 -7.77 -29.15 -14.10
C PRO A 69 -6.37 -29.06 -14.75
N SER A 70 -6.20 -29.75 -15.87
CA SER A 70 -4.94 -29.70 -16.62
C SER A 70 -4.67 -28.34 -17.27
N SER A 71 -5.70 -27.47 -17.39
CA SER A 71 -5.58 -26.10 -17.86
C SER A 71 -6.64 -25.22 -17.21
N TRP A 72 -6.33 -23.94 -17.10
CA TRP A 72 -7.22 -22.89 -16.60
C TRP A 72 -6.91 -21.58 -17.29
N ASP A 73 -7.96 -20.82 -17.60
CA ASP A 73 -7.84 -19.48 -18.16
C ASP A 73 -8.93 -18.58 -17.55
N SER A 74 -8.53 -17.60 -16.76
CA SER A 74 -9.47 -16.67 -16.12
C SER A 74 -10.22 -15.78 -17.11
N ARG A 75 -9.76 -15.68 -18.37
CA ARG A 75 -10.48 -14.98 -19.45
C ARG A 75 -11.76 -15.71 -19.85
N ASP A 76 -11.77 -17.04 -19.77
CA ASP A 76 -12.95 -17.88 -20.07
C ASP A 76 -14.10 -17.63 -19.09
N HIS A 77 -13.77 -17.07 -17.91
CA HIS A 77 -14.74 -16.68 -16.88
C HIS A 77 -15.11 -15.19 -16.92
N GLY A 78 -14.54 -14.40 -17.83
CA GLY A 78 -14.75 -12.96 -17.91
C GLY A 78 -14.13 -12.15 -16.76
N TRP A 79 -13.07 -12.66 -16.12
CA TRP A 79 -12.46 -12.06 -14.92
C TRP A 79 -11.24 -11.18 -15.24
N VAL A 80 -10.85 -11.06 -16.49
CA VAL A 80 -9.61 -10.36 -16.87
C VAL A 80 -9.94 -9.07 -17.62
N THR A 81 -9.41 -7.95 -17.11
CA THR A 81 -9.48 -6.63 -17.77
C THR A 81 -8.52 -6.55 -18.96
N PRO A 82 -8.70 -5.58 -19.89
CA PRO A 82 -7.81 -5.40 -21.03
C PRO A 82 -6.34 -5.30 -20.66
N VAL A 83 -5.45 -5.68 -21.58
CA VAL A 83 -3.99 -5.50 -21.45
C VAL A 83 -3.68 -4.01 -21.59
N LYS A 84 -2.96 -3.47 -20.59
CA LYS A 84 -2.47 -2.08 -20.53
C LYS A 84 -1.02 -1.97 -20.99
N ASP A 85 -0.50 -0.74 -21.15
CA ASP A 85 0.88 -0.48 -21.59
C ASP A 85 1.60 0.47 -20.64
N GLN A 86 2.61 -0.04 -19.92
CA GLN A 86 3.44 0.74 -19.00
C GLN A 86 4.50 1.61 -19.67
N ASN A 87 4.72 1.43 -21.00
CA ASN A 87 5.78 2.12 -21.72
C ASN A 87 5.68 3.65 -21.55
N PRO A 88 6.78 4.38 -21.27
CA PRO A 88 8.18 3.91 -21.22
C PRO A 88 8.72 3.72 -19.79
N LEU A 89 7.86 3.58 -18.77
CA LEU A 89 8.23 3.67 -17.36
C LEU A 89 8.41 2.30 -16.69
N GLY A 90 9.28 2.25 -15.66
CA GLY A 90 9.56 1.05 -14.87
C GLY A 90 8.52 0.77 -13.79
N THR A 91 7.26 0.66 -14.16
CA THR A 91 6.10 0.59 -13.23
C THR A 91 5.34 -0.74 -13.29
N CYS A 92 5.92 -1.80 -13.85
CA CYS A 92 5.28 -3.10 -14.02
C CYS A 92 4.60 -3.64 -12.74
N TRP A 93 5.16 -3.35 -11.57
CA TRP A 93 4.64 -3.80 -10.29
C TRP A 93 3.28 -3.21 -9.94
N THR A 94 2.99 -1.98 -10.37
CA THR A 94 1.68 -1.35 -10.18
C THR A 94 0.64 -1.93 -11.13
N PHE A 95 1.03 -2.22 -12.37
CA PHE A 95 0.17 -2.91 -13.35
C PHE A 95 -0.21 -4.31 -12.88
N ALA A 96 0.77 -5.06 -12.34
CA ALA A 96 0.50 -6.39 -11.81
C ALA A 96 -0.46 -6.35 -10.60
N ALA A 97 -0.25 -5.42 -9.66
CA ALA A 97 -1.12 -5.27 -8.49
C ALA A 97 -2.54 -4.84 -8.87
N ASN A 98 -2.68 -3.80 -9.71
CA ASN A 98 -3.98 -3.30 -10.15
C ASN A 98 -4.74 -4.36 -10.96
N ALA A 99 -4.08 -5.10 -11.85
CA ALA A 99 -4.72 -6.17 -12.61
C ALA A 99 -5.31 -7.28 -11.69
N VAL A 100 -4.66 -7.58 -10.57
CA VAL A 100 -5.21 -8.50 -9.57
C VAL A 100 -6.45 -7.91 -8.90
N ILE A 101 -6.42 -6.65 -8.48
CA ILE A 101 -7.57 -5.97 -7.87
C ILE A 101 -8.74 -5.90 -8.85
N GLU A 102 -8.51 -5.49 -10.09
CA GLU A 102 -9.50 -5.43 -11.16
C GLU A 102 -10.13 -6.81 -11.42
N THR A 103 -9.31 -7.87 -11.41
CA THR A 103 -9.79 -9.26 -11.51
C THR A 103 -10.70 -9.64 -10.35
N GLN A 104 -10.35 -9.26 -9.10
CA GLN A 104 -11.22 -9.51 -7.95
C GLN A 104 -12.56 -8.79 -8.06
N LEU A 105 -12.57 -7.56 -8.56
CA LEU A 105 -13.79 -6.78 -8.75
C LEU A 105 -14.70 -7.43 -9.82
N LEU A 106 -14.14 -7.86 -10.95
CA LEU A 106 -14.88 -8.60 -11.99
C LEU A 106 -15.43 -9.92 -11.45
N ARG A 107 -14.57 -10.72 -10.80
CA ARG A 107 -14.91 -12.04 -10.26
C ARG A 107 -16.04 -11.97 -9.23
N THR A 108 -16.05 -10.94 -8.40
CA THR A 108 -17.08 -10.72 -7.37
C THR A 108 -18.33 -9.96 -7.88
N GLY A 109 -18.44 -9.74 -9.20
CA GLY A 109 -19.59 -9.08 -9.81
C GLY A 109 -19.69 -7.58 -9.56
N ARG A 110 -18.58 -6.95 -9.12
CA ARG A 110 -18.51 -5.51 -8.83
C ARG A 110 -18.20 -4.66 -10.07
N GLY A 111 -18.12 -5.28 -11.24
CA GLY A 111 -17.93 -4.63 -12.53
C GLY A 111 -16.48 -4.51 -12.97
N ALA A 112 -16.29 -4.03 -14.19
CA ALA A 112 -14.98 -3.73 -14.77
C ALA A 112 -14.52 -2.34 -14.32
N TRP A 113 -13.32 -2.27 -13.80
CA TRP A 113 -12.69 -1.05 -13.31
C TRP A 113 -11.32 -0.86 -13.95
N ASP A 114 -10.89 0.38 -14.03
CA ASP A 114 -9.60 0.81 -14.53
C ASP A 114 -8.92 1.62 -13.43
N LEU A 115 -7.85 1.06 -12.83
CA LEU A 115 -7.17 1.61 -11.67
C LEU A 115 -5.85 2.29 -12.07
N SER A 116 -5.49 3.38 -11.40
CA SER A 116 -4.31 4.19 -11.69
C SER A 116 -3.02 3.53 -11.22
N GLU A 117 -2.19 3.16 -12.14
CA GLU A 117 -0.82 2.71 -11.90
C GLU A 117 0.09 3.87 -11.48
N LYS A 118 -0.16 5.05 -12.05
CA LYS A 118 0.57 6.29 -11.73
C LYS A 118 0.43 6.67 -10.27
N ASN A 119 -0.79 6.64 -9.73
CA ASN A 119 -1.06 6.99 -8.34
C ASN A 119 -0.21 6.13 -7.38
N MET A 120 -0.23 4.82 -7.56
CA MET A 120 0.54 3.89 -6.74
C MET A 120 2.05 4.13 -6.87
N ALA A 121 2.57 4.34 -8.08
CA ALA A 121 4.00 4.56 -8.30
C ALA A 121 4.49 5.86 -7.64
N LEU A 122 3.75 6.97 -7.82
CA LEU A 122 4.13 8.28 -7.30
C LEU A 122 3.97 8.42 -5.79
N LEU A 123 2.97 7.73 -5.21
CA LEU A 123 2.55 7.93 -3.82
C LEU A 123 2.85 6.71 -2.94
N SER A 124 3.68 5.78 -3.39
CA SER A 124 4.11 4.62 -2.59
C SER A 124 4.84 5.03 -1.31
N GLY A 125 5.50 6.18 -1.31
CA GLY A 125 6.22 6.74 -0.16
C GLY A 125 7.56 6.08 0.14
N PHE A 126 7.97 5.08 -0.63
CA PHE A 126 9.27 4.45 -0.51
C PHE A 126 10.37 5.35 -1.08
N GLU A 127 11.59 5.21 -0.55
CA GLU A 127 12.73 5.99 -0.95
C GLU A 127 13.20 5.68 -2.38
N GLY A 128 13.73 6.70 -3.04
CA GLY A 128 14.29 6.62 -4.38
C GLY A 128 13.41 7.25 -5.46
N ASP A 129 13.86 7.11 -6.70
CA ASP A 129 13.09 7.56 -7.86
C ASP A 129 11.90 6.60 -8.08
N TRP A 130 10.68 7.14 -8.09
CA TRP A 130 9.44 6.38 -8.32
C TRP A 130 9.46 5.54 -9.62
N ASN A 131 10.28 5.90 -10.61
CA ASN A 131 10.51 5.12 -11.83
C ASN A 131 11.60 4.04 -11.68
N SER A 132 12.20 3.89 -10.51
CA SER A 132 13.22 2.85 -10.26
C SER A 132 12.63 1.48 -9.95
N GLY A 133 11.32 1.34 -10.12
CA GLY A 133 10.59 0.11 -9.90
C GLY A 133 10.06 -0.08 -8.48
N GLY A 134 9.40 -1.21 -8.29
CA GLY A 134 8.82 -1.64 -7.03
C GLY A 134 8.53 -3.14 -7.02
N ASN A 135 7.72 -3.57 -6.05
CA ASN A 135 7.40 -4.98 -5.81
C ASN A 135 6.04 -5.12 -5.11
N ASN A 136 5.62 -6.35 -4.86
CA ASN A 136 4.34 -6.65 -4.21
C ASN A 136 4.28 -6.15 -2.76
N ASP A 137 5.41 -6.07 -2.04
CA ASP A 137 5.44 -5.56 -0.66
C ASP A 137 5.18 -4.05 -0.64
N MET A 138 5.74 -3.31 -1.61
CA MET A 138 5.46 -1.87 -1.80
C MET A 138 4.00 -1.62 -2.18
N ALA A 139 3.42 -2.46 -3.06
CA ALA A 139 2.01 -2.40 -3.41
C ALA A 139 1.12 -2.70 -2.19
N SER A 140 1.44 -3.76 -1.42
CA SER A 140 0.73 -4.10 -0.18
C SER A 140 0.72 -2.94 0.81
N ALA A 141 1.88 -2.33 1.06
CA ALA A 141 2.00 -1.22 1.98
C ALA A 141 1.17 0.00 1.54
N HIS A 142 1.20 0.34 0.24
CA HIS A 142 0.43 1.43 -0.33
C HIS A 142 -1.08 1.20 -0.19
N LEU A 143 -1.53 0.00 -0.50
CA LEU A 143 -2.95 -0.37 -0.49
C LEU A 143 -3.51 -0.54 0.93
N LEU A 144 -2.77 -1.18 1.84
CA LEU A 144 -3.21 -1.46 3.20
C LEU A 144 -3.25 -0.23 4.11
N ARG A 145 -2.54 0.85 3.78
CA ARG A 145 -2.67 2.14 4.47
C ARG A 145 -3.69 3.08 3.81
N TRP A 146 -4.45 2.57 2.83
CA TRP A 146 -5.48 3.30 2.09
C TRP A 146 -4.96 4.51 1.29
N SER A 147 -3.76 4.41 0.73
CA SER A 147 -3.23 5.42 -0.19
C SER A 147 -3.65 5.20 -1.66
N GLY A 148 -4.39 4.15 -1.94
CA GLY A 148 -4.99 3.66 -3.19
C GLY A 148 -5.91 2.48 -2.84
N ALA A 149 -6.59 1.83 -3.78
CA ALA A 149 -6.59 1.94 -5.22
C ALA A 149 -7.46 3.12 -5.71
N VAL A 150 -6.93 3.92 -6.61
CA VAL A 150 -7.57 5.10 -7.20
C VAL A 150 -7.95 4.78 -8.65
N MET A 151 -9.05 5.35 -9.15
CA MET A 151 -9.44 5.19 -10.56
C MET A 151 -8.44 5.87 -11.49
N GLU A 152 -8.20 5.26 -12.66
CA GLU A 152 -7.38 5.83 -13.74
C GLU A 152 -7.89 7.23 -14.14
N THR A 153 -9.20 7.45 -14.21
CA THR A 153 -9.80 8.75 -14.55
C THR A 153 -9.47 9.87 -13.56
N ASN A 154 -9.08 9.55 -12.32
CA ASN A 154 -8.73 10.53 -11.29
C ASN A 154 -7.23 10.87 -11.27
N ASP A 155 -6.38 9.98 -11.76
CA ASP A 155 -4.94 10.17 -11.88
C ASP A 155 -4.40 9.42 -13.09
N VAL A 156 -4.65 9.98 -14.28
CA VAL A 156 -4.40 9.36 -15.59
C VAL A 156 -2.91 9.06 -15.78
N TYR A 157 -2.62 7.86 -16.28
CA TYR A 157 -1.24 7.42 -16.55
C TYR A 157 -0.53 8.37 -17.51
N PHE A 158 -1.14 8.64 -18.67
CA PHE A 158 -0.73 9.70 -19.59
C PHE A 158 -1.94 10.41 -20.19
N THR A 159 -1.88 11.75 -20.27
CA THR A 159 -2.96 12.57 -20.82
C THR A 159 -3.20 12.32 -22.31
N ASN A 160 -2.22 11.79 -23.02
CA ASN A 160 -2.30 11.43 -24.43
C ASN A 160 -2.60 9.93 -24.66
N GLY A 161 -2.92 9.17 -23.61
CA GLY A 161 -3.14 7.73 -23.61
C GLY A 161 -1.89 6.95 -23.21
N GLU A 162 -2.10 5.72 -22.73
CA GLU A 162 -1.02 4.82 -22.33
C GLU A 162 -0.10 4.50 -23.51
N GLY A 163 1.21 4.37 -23.24
CA GLY A 163 2.19 4.04 -24.26
C GLY A 163 2.42 5.12 -25.33
N SER A 164 1.89 6.35 -25.13
CA SER A 164 2.03 7.44 -26.12
C SER A 164 3.45 7.95 -26.30
N TYR A 165 4.36 7.66 -25.37
CA TYR A 165 5.76 8.02 -25.46
C TYR A 165 6.59 6.87 -26.07
N GLY A 166 7.52 7.21 -26.94
CA GLY A 166 8.49 6.26 -27.46
C GLY A 166 9.49 5.81 -26.40
N LYS A 167 10.15 4.69 -26.61
CA LYS A 167 11.12 4.11 -25.68
C LYS A 167 12.26 5.06 -25.22
N TYR A 168 12.51 6.13 -25.97
CA TYR A 168 13.54 7.13 -25.67
C TYR A 168 13.00 8.38 -24.94
N GLU A 169 11.70 8.45 -24.69
CA GLU A 169 11.06 9.66 -24.16
C GLU A 169 10.75 9.59 -22.65
N VAL A 170 11.48 8.75 -21.90
CA VAL A 170 11.35 8.60 -20.44
C VAL A 170 11.39 9.96 -19.72
N ALA A 171 12.27 10.89 -20.15
CA ALA A 171 12.37 12.21 -19.53
C ALA A 171 11.11 13.06 -19.73
N SER A 172 10.44 12.93 -20.88
CA SER A 172 9.19 13.64 -21.16
C SER A 172 8.03 13.04 -20.36
N ALA A 173 7.94 11.72 -20.29
CA ALA A 173 6.97 11.01 -19.46
C ALA A 173 7.14 11.36 -17.96
N LYS A 174 8.37 11.37 -17.46
CA LYS A 174 8.67 11.79 -16.08
C LYS A 174 8.23 13.22 -15.82
N ARG A 175 8.50 14.15 -16.72
CA ARG A 175 8.09 15.55 -16.60
C ARG A 175 6.57 15.68 -16.57
N GLU A 176 5.84 14.94 -17.42
CA GLU A 176 4.38 14.93 -17.40
C GLU A 176 3.86 14.47 -16.03
N TRP A 177 4.36 13.36 -15.51
CA TRP A 177 3.96 12.84 -14.21
C TRP A 177 4.25 13.80 -13.05
N GLU A 178 5.43 14.42 -13.04
CA GLU A 178 5.80 15.42 -12.03
C GLU A 178 4.88 16.66 -12.08
N THR A 179 4.51 17.12 -13.29
CA THR A 179 3.64 18.29 -13.45
C THR A 179 2.16 18.00 -13.25
N THR A 180 1.74 16.75 -13.43
CA THR A 180 0.34 16.31 -13.24
C THR A 180 0.15 15.54 -11.92
N ARG A 181 1.17 15.49 -11.07
CA ARG A 181 1.08 14.87 -9.75
C ARG A 181 -0.01 15.55 -8.92
N PRO A 182 -0.94 14.79 -8.32
CA PRO A 182 -1.91 15.36 -7.40
C PRO A 182 -1.21 16.12 -6.27
N SER A 183 -1.64 17.34 -6.01
CA SER A 183 -1.11 18.18 -4.93
C SER A 183 -1.54 17.70 -3.54
N VAL A 184 -2.60 16.90 -3.49
CA VAL A 184 -3.12 16.24 -2.29
C VAL A 184 -3.35 14.77 -2.59
N PRO A 185 -3.28 13.87 -1.60
CA PRO A 185 -3.69 12.48 -1.77
C PRO A 185 -5.11 12.40 -2.31
N LEU A 186 -5.35 11.48 -3.24
CA LEU A 186 -6.69 11.18 -3.75
C LEU A 186 -7.34 10.13 -2.87
N ASP A 187 -8.66 10.23 -2.73
CA ASP A 187 -9.42 9.23 -2.00
C ASP A 187 -9.38 7.89 -2.73
N PRO A 188 -9.10 6.77 -2.05
CA PRO A 188 -9.15 5.46 -2.66
C PRO A 188 -10.58 5.13 -3.10
N THR A 189 -10.70 4.59 -4.30
CA THR A 189 -12.00 4.09 -4.80
C THR A 189 -12.35 2.76 -4.13
N PHE A 190 -11.33 2.00 -3.78
CA PHE A 190 -11.46 0.73 -3.06
C PHE A 190 -10.40 0.62 -1.97
N HIS A 191 -10.83 0.26 -0.76
CA HIS A 191 -9.93 -0.17 0.29
C HIS A 191 -9.53 -1.63 0.06
N ILE A 192 -8.27 -1.96 0.30
CA ILE A 192 -7.78 -3.34 0.32
C ILE A 192 -7.72 -3.80 1.77
N GLN A 193 -8.41 -4.91 2.07
CA GLN A 193 -8.55 -5.43 3.44
C GLN A 193 -7.83 -6.75 3.67
N HIS A 194 -7.47 -7.45 2.57
CA HIS A 194 -6.68 -8.67 2.68
C HIS A 194 -5.60 -8.70 1.60
N VAL A 195 -4.44 -9.22 1.96
CA VAL A 195 -3.37 -9.58 1.04
C VAL A 195 -3.02 -11.03 1.30
N ILE A 196 -3.17 -11.89 0.28
CA ILE A 196 -2.76 -13.29 0.37
C ILE A 196 -1.38 -13.41 -0.28
N LEU A 197 -0.42 -13.90 0.49
CA LEU A 197 0.89 -14.26 -0.03
C LEU A 197 0.89 -15.72 -0.46
N VAL A 198 1.30 -15.96 -1.69
CA VAL A 198 1.43 -17.30 -2.27
C VAL A 198 2.89 -17.74 -2.17
N PRO A 199 3.17 -18.96 -1.71
CA PRO A 199 4.55 -19.44 -1.59
C PRO A 199 5.35 -19.32 -2.88
N ASP A 200 6.64 -19.01 -2.73
CA ASP A 200 7.58 -18.95 -3.84
C ASP A 200 7.64 -20.28 -4.59
N LEU A 201 7.70 -20.22 -5.92
CA LEU A 201 7.92 -21.40 -6.73
C LEU A 201 9.37 -21.89 -6.56
N ASP A 202 9.52 -23.12 -6.10
CA ASP A 202 10.81 -23.80 -5.90
C ASP A 202 11.03 -24.96 -6.89
N GLY A 203 10.13 -25.08 -7.87
CA GLY A 203 10.14 -26.13 -8.89
C GLY A 203 9.40 -27.41 -8.47
N THR A 204 8.88 -27.50 -7.25
CA THR A 204 8.07 -28.64 -6.79
C THR A 204 6.65 -28.59 -7.36
N GLU A 205 5.99 -29.74 -7.36
CA GLU A 205 4.57 -29.83 -7.71
C GLU A 205 3.69 -29.15 -6.64
N GLU A 206 4.12 -29.18 -5.39
CA GLU A 206 3.40 -28.58 -4.28
C GLU A 206 3.24 -27.06 -4.47
N THR A 207 4.33 -26.34 -4.68
CA THR A 207 4.28 -24.89 -4.89
C THR A 207 3.59 -24.50 -6.20
N ARG A 208 3.68 -25.34 -7.25
CA ARG A 208 2.87 -25.17 -8.47
C ARG A 208 1.37 -25.29 -8.17
N ASN A 209 0.97 -26.27 -7.36
CA ASN A 209 -0.42 -26.48 -7.00
C ASN A 209 -0.95 -25.37 -6.09
N ASP A 210 -0.12 -24.78 -5.23
CA ASP A 210 -0.48 -23.60 -4.44
C ASP A 210 -0.80 -22.42 -5.36
N LEU A 211 0.04 -22.12 -6.34
CA LEU A 211 -0.21 -21.04 -7.29
C LEU A 211 -1.44 -21.31 -8.17
N LYS A 212 -1.62 -22.54 -8.68
CA LYS A 212 -2.82 -22.94 -9.43
C LYS A 212 -4.09 -22.76 -8.60
N SER A 213 -4.05 -23.18 -7.34
CA SER A 213 -5.17 -23.03 -6.42
C SER A 213 -5.51 -21.57 -6.17
N ALA A 214 -4.51 -20.72 -5.98
CA ALA A 214 -4.69 -19.27 -5.83
C ALA A 214 -5.31 -18.64 -7.09
N ILE A 215 -4.88 -19.03 -8.29
CA ILE A 215 -5.46 -18.55 -9.55
C ILE A 215 -6.94 -18.97 -9.66
N MET A 216 -7.28 -20.21 -9.36
CA MET A 216 -8.67 -20.67 -9.40
C MET A 216 -9.54 -19.95 -8.38
N GLU A 217 -9.02 -19.72 -7.17
CA GLU A 217 -9.78 -19.08 -6.11
C GLU A 217 -9.92 -17.58 -6.31
N TYR A 218 -8.85 -16.92 -6.77
CA TYR A 218 -8.79 -15.46 -6.84
C TYR A 218 -8.77 -14.90 -8.28
N GLY A 219 -8.65 -15.72 -9.29
CA GLY A 219 -8.67 -15.35 -10.71
C GLY A 219 -7.33 -14.86 -11.24
N ALA A 220 -6.50 -14.21 -10.42
CA ALA A 220 -5.18 -13.69 -10.80
C ALA A 220 -4.23 -13.58 -9.62
N VAL A 221 -2.92 -13.65 -9.89
CA VAL A 221 -1.85 -13.50 -8.91
C VAL A 221 -0.75 -12.62 -9.49
N ALA A 222 -0.28 -11.61 -8.75
CA ALA A 222 0.88 -10.80 -9.12
C ALA A 222 2.16 -11.55 -8.78
N VAL A 223 3.06 -11.71 -9.75
CA VAL A 223 4.32 -12.47 -9.58
C VAL A 223 5.51 -11.69 -10.11
N ALA A 224 6.70 -11.99 -9.58
CA ALA A 224 7.95 -11.53 -10.14
C ALA A 224 8.51 -12.53 -11.14
N ALA A 225 9.21 -12.03 -12.17
CA ALA A 225 9.86 -12.84 -13.18
C ALA A 225 11.16 -12.19 -13.65
N ARG A 226 12.01 -12.95 -14.33
CA ARG A 226 13.09 -12.41 -15.13
C ARG A 226 12.63 -12.33 -16.57
N TRP A 227 12.67 -11.12 -17.16
CA TRP A 227 12.27 -10.92 -18.55
C TRP A 227 13.42 -10.52 -19.46
N THR A 228 14.36 -9.71 -18.98
CA THR A 228 15.56 -9.36 -19.75
C THR A 228 16.43 -10.58 -20.00
N GLY A 229 16.65 -10.88 -21.28
CA GLY A 229 17.41 -12.07 -21.71
C GLY A 229 16.59 -13.37 -21.70
N THR A 230 15.27 -13.28 -21.51
CA THR A 230 14.35 -14.41 -21.68
C THR A 230 14.26 -14.79 -23.14
N SER A 231 14.35 -16.10 -23.43
CA SER A 231 14.13 -16.64 -24.76
C SER A 231 12.65 -16.61 -25.11
N GLN A 232 12.29 -16.00 -26.23
CA GLN A 232 10.91 -15.79 -26.66
C GLN A 232 10.68 -16.37 -28.07
N GLN A 233 9.52 -17.01 -28.25
CA GLN A 233 9.03 -17.49 -29.54
C GLN A 233 7.51 -17.42 -29.59
N GLY A 234 6.95 -16.63 -30.51
CA GLY A 234 5.53 -16.41 -30.60
C GLY A 234 4.99 -15.75 -29.33
N CYS A 235 4.22 -16.51 -28.54
CA CYS A 235 3.74 -16.11 -27.21
C CYS A 235 4.33 -16.99 -26.08
N SER A 236 5.44 -17.68 -26.32
CA SER A 236 6.11 -18.54 -25.33
C SER A 236 7.41 -17.91 -24.86
N ALA A 237 7.64 -17.90 -23.56
CA ALA A 237 8.80 -17.30 -22.91
C ALA A 237 9.45 -18.25 -21.91
N TYR A 238 10.77 -18.34 -21.92
CA TYR A 238 11.54 -19.19 -21.01
C TYR A 238 12.88 -18.58 -20.64
N TYR A 239 13.12 -18.42 -19.35
CA TYR A 239 14.41 -18.03 -18.80
C TYR A 239 15.02 -19.17 -18.00
N ASN A 240 16.27 -19.55 -18.33
CA ASN A 240 17.01 -20.62 -17.66
C ASN A 240 18.34 -20.17 -17.04
N GLY A 241 18.51 -18.86 -16.86
CA GLY A 241 19.73 -18.27 -16.29
C GLY A 241 19.66 -18.08 -14.78
N SER A 242 20.63 -17.33 -14.25
CA SER A 242 20.79 -17.08 -12.80
C SER A 242 20.61 -15.62 -12.38
N SER A 243 20.37 -14.68 -13.30
CA SER A 243 20.12 -13.26 -12.95
C SER A 243 18.80 -13.12 -12.19
N GLY A 244 18.73 -12.14 -11.29
CA GLY A 244 17.52 -11.88 -10.48
C GLY A 244 16.32 -11.41 -11.31
N CYS A 245 15.14 -11.41 -10.72
CA CYS A 245 13.94 -10.86 -11.32
C CYS A 245 14.10 -9.38 -11.65
N ASP A 246 13.48 -8.93 -12.73
CA ASP A 246 13.47 -7.54 -13.17
C ASP A 246 12.08 -7.05 -13.64
N HIS A 247 11.09 -7.94 -13.68
CA HIS A 247 9.75 -7.65 -14.15
C HIS A 247 8.68 -8.21 -13.20
N ALA A 248 7.56 -7.50 -13.06
CA ALA A 248 6.37 -7.99 -12.38
C ALA A 248 5.25 -8.16 -13.40
N ILE A 249 4.53 -9.26 -13.31
CA ILE A 249 3.48 -9.66 -14.24
C ILE A 249 2.30 -10.32 -13.50
N THR A 250 1.18 -10.50 -14.20
CA THR A 250 -0.03 -11.09 -13.63
C THR A 250 -0.26 -12.47 -14.21
N VAL A 251 -0.27 -13.51 -13.36
CA VAL A 251 -0.67 -14.86 -13.77
C VAL A 251 -2.18 -14.97 -13.72
N ILE A 252 -2.78 -15.48 -14.79
CA ILE A 252 -4.23 -15.63 -14.96
C ILE A 252 -4.65 -17.04 -15.31
N GLY A 253 -3.69 -17.98 -15.44
CA GLY A 253 -4.00 -19.34 -15.82
C GLY A 253 -2.76 -20.20 -16.02
N TRP A 254 -2.98 -21.39 -16.57
CA TRP A 254 -1.94 -22.36 -16.93
C TRP A 254 -2.44 -23.39 -17.95
N ASP A 255 -1.49 -24.08 -18.56
CA ASP A 255 -1.74 -25.28 -19.36
C ASP A 255 -0.61 -26.31 -19.11
N ASP A 256 -0.94 -27.43 -18.46
CA ASP A 256 -0.02 -28.52 -18.14
C ASP A 256 0.51 -29.20 -19.39
N ASN A 257 -0.22 -29.11 -20.49
CA ASN A 257 0.11 -29.73 -21.76
C ASN A 257 0.77 -28.78 -22.75
N TRP A 258 1.03 -27.50 -22.38
CA TRP A 258 1.68 -26.56 -23.28
C TRP A 258 3.02 -27.14 -23.75
N PRO A 259 3.19 -27.40 -25.08
CA PRO A 259 4.31 -28.16 -25.57
C PRO A 259 5.65 -27.48 -25.34
N ALA A 260 6.64 -28.21 -24.84
CA ALA A 260 8.01 -27.73 -24.71
C ALA A 260 8.60 -27.26 -26.05
N SER A 261 8.13 -27.83 -27.17
CA SER A 261 8.55 -27.42 -28.55
C SER A 261 8.08 -26.02 -28.96
N ASN A 262 7.16 -25.39 -28.20
CA ASN A 262 6.70 -24.03 -28.49
C ASN A 262 7.69 -22.95 -28.01
N PHE A 263 8.73 -23.35 -27.27
CA PHE A 263 9.75 -22.44 -26.76
C PHE A 263 10.99 -22.45 -27.65
N ALA A 264 11.61 -21.29 -27.89
CA ALA A 264 12.82 -21.18 -28.68
C ALA A 264 14.00 -21.96 -28.07
N ILE A 265 14.14 -21.95 -26.75
CA ILE A 265 14.97 -22.87 -25.99
C ILE A 265 14.04 -23.88 -25.38
N VAL A 266 14.15 -25.15 -25.76
CA VAL A 266 13.27 -26.22 -25.31
C VAL A 266 13.50 -26.48 -23.82
N PRO A 267 12.48 -26.27 -22.94
CA PRO A 267 12.58 -26.58 -21.52
C PRO A 267 12.56 -28.11 -21.28
N PRO A 268 12.91 -28.58 -20.05
CA PRO A 268 12.95 -30.01 -19.72
C PRO A 268 11.62 -30.77 -19.85
N GLY A 269 10.49 -30.06 -19.92
CA GLY A 269 9.17 -30.67 -20.03
C GLY A 269 8.09 -29.70 -20.50
N ASN A 270 6.88 -30.23 -20.70
CA ASN A 270 5.71 -29.46 -21.03
C ASN A 270 5.20 -28.66 -19.82
N GLY A 271 4.27 -27.75 -20.08
CA GLY A 271 3.56 -26.96 -19.10
C GLY A 271 4.02 -25.53 -19.03
N ALA A 272 3.05 -24.63 -18.94
CA ALA A 272 3.30 -23.20 -18.87
C ALA A 272 2.25 -22.45 -18.05
N TRP A 273 2.65 -21.36 -17.47
CA TRP A 273 1.81 -20.34 -16.86
C TRP A 273 1.29 -19.38 -17.94
N LEU A 274 -0.01 -19.13 -17.94
CA LEU A 274 -0.61 -18.09 -18.75
C LEU A 274 -0.56 -16.75 -18.01
N ILE A 275 0.10 -15.76 -18.60
CA ILE A 275 0.25 -14.44 -17.97
C ILE A 275 -0.36 -13.32 -18.82
N LYS A 276 -0.80 -12.26 -18.17
CA LYS A 276 -1.13 -10.96 -18.73
C LYS A 276 0.08 -10.04 -18.49
N ASN A 277 0.69 -9.56 -19.59
CA ASN A 277 1.79 -8.60 -19.54
C ASN A 277 1.26 -7.17 -19.54
N SER A 278 2.15 -6.17 -19.41
CA SER A 278 1.85 -4.75 -19.33
C SER A 278 2.59 -3.93 -20.41
N TRP A 279 2.66 -4.44 -21.63
CA TRP A 279 3.32 -3.77 -22.77
C TRP A 279 2.40 -3.64 -23.99
N GLY A 280 1.10 -3.50 -23.73
CA GLY A 280 0.08 -3.35 -24.75
C GLY A 280 -0.23 -4.64 -25.51
N THR A 281 -1.27 -4.55 -26.35
CA THR A 281 -1.78 -5.70 -27.12
C THR A 281 -0.89 -6.11 -28.28
N ASN A 282 0.11 -5.32 -28.65
CA ASN A 282 1.09 -5.64 -29.69
C ASN A 282 2.29 -6.45 -29.14
N ASP A 283 2.30 -6.75 -27.84
CA ASP A 283 3.35 -7.53 -27.21
C ASP A 283 3.14 -9.03 -27.43
N GLY A 284 4.07 -9.66 -28.15
CA GLY A 284 3.94 -11.05 -28.55
C GLY A 284 2.84 -11.32 -29.59
N THR A 285 2.55 -12.59 -29.85
CA THR A 285 1.58 -13.01 -30.87
C THR A 285 0.17 -13.26 -30.32
N ALA A 286 -0.01 -13.14 -28.99
CA ALA A 286 -1.28 -13.44 -28.32
C ALA A 286 -1.92 -12.20 -27.68
N GLY A 287 -1.69 -10.99 -28.21
CA GLY A 287 -2.34 -9.79 -27.75
C GLY A 287 -1.92 -9.31 -26.36
N GLY A 288 -0.62 -9.46 -26.03
CA GLY A 288 -0.06 -9.08 -24.72
C GLY A 288 -0.13 -10.19 -23.67
N TYR A 289 -0.60 -11.38 -24.04
CA TYR A 289 -0.58 -12.57 -23.20
C TYR A 289 0.57 -13.48 -23.58
N TRP A 290 1.17 -14.16 -22.58
CA TRP A 290 2.32 -15.03 -22.78
C TRP A 290 2.16 -16.35 -22.01
N TYR A 291 2.81 -17.39 -22.50
CA TYR A 291 2.98 -18.67 -21.82
C TYR A 291 4.41 -18.79 -21.32
N VAL A 292 4.61 -18.72 -20.01
CA VAL A 292 5.92 -18.84 -19.35
C VAL A 292 6.12 -20.27 -18.89
N SER A 293 7.24 -20.89 -19.27
CA SER A 293 7.52 -22.29 -18.94
C SER A 293 7.46 -22.57 -17.43
N TYR A 294 6.92 -23.71 -17.00
CA TYR A 294 7.01 -24.20 -15.61
C TYR A 294 8.46 -24.40 -15.14
N HIS A 295 9.40 -24.53 -16.06
CA HIS A 295 10.82 -24.70 -15.81
C HIS A 295 11.60 -23.39 -15.81
N ASP A 296 10.92 -22.23 -15.88
CA ASP A 296 11.53 -20.92 -15.73
C ASP A 296 12.17 -20.79 -14.35
N THR A 297 13.44 -20.37 -14.31
CA THR A 297 14.25 -20.39 -13.09
C THR A 297 13.99 -19.19 -12.17
N ARG A 298 13.22 -18.20 -12.63
CA ARG A 298 12.96 -16.95 -11.89
C ARG A 298 11.50 -16.61 -11.73
N PHE A 299 10.64 -17.26 -12.46
CA PHE A 299 9.20 -17.01 -12.37
C PHE A 299 8.63 -17.41 -11.00
N GLY A 300 7.94 -16.46 -10.35
CA GLY A 300 7.29 -16.69 -9.05
C GLY A 300 8.26 -16.98 -7.89
N THR A 301 9.53 -16.55 -7.99
CA THR A 301 10.53 -16.79 -6.94
C THR A 301 10.66 -15.66 -5.93
N TYR A 302 9.74 -14.69 -5.92
CA TYR A 302 9.59 -13.63 -4.92
C TYR A 302 8.12 -13.45 -4.60
N ASN A 303 7.76 -13.34 -3.34
CA ASN A 303 6.45 -13.11 -2.75
C ASN A 303 5.33 -12.80 -3.75
N SER A 304 4.71 -13.86 -4.28
CA SER A 304 3.54 -13.74 -5.14
C SER A 304 2.34 -13.30 -4.30
N ALA A 305 1.50 -12.38 -4.81
CA ALA A 305 0.48 -11.75 -4.01
C ALA A 305 -0.89 -11.67 -4.72
N VAL A 306 -1.94 -11.76 -3.90
CA VAL A 306 -3.32 -11.42 -4.27
C VAL A 306 -3.78 -10.27 -3.38
N PHE A 307 -4.41 -9.26 -3.97
CA PHE A 307 -4.96 -8.08 -3.28
C PHE A 307 -6.48 -8.14 -3.32
N ILE A 308 -7.13 -8.19 -2.16
CA ILE A 308 -8.57 -8.38 -2.06
C ILE A 308 -9.25 -7.11 -1.58
N PRO A 309 -10.09 -6.48 -2.42
CA PRO A 309 -10.86 -5.30 -2.04
C PRO A 309 -11.88 -5.62 -0.94
N ALA A 310 -12.07 -4.66 -0.03
CA ALA A 310 -13.07 -4.70 1.02
C ALA A 310 -14.45 -5.10 0.48
N THR A 311 -15.15 -5.94 1.22
CA THR A 311 -16.60 -6.17 1.01
C THR A 311 -17.40 -4.97 1.54
N PRO A 312 -18.70 -4.84 1.25
CA PRO A 312 -19.52 -3.79 1.84
C PRO A 312 -19.53 -3.81 3.37
N GLU A 313 -19.41 -4.98 3.98
CA GLU A 313 -19.36 -5.17 5.43
C GLU A 313 -18.02 -4.73 6.04
N GLU A 314 -16.96 -4.72 5.24
CA GLU A 314 -15.60 -4.32 5.61
C GLU A 314 -15.31 -2.86 5.21
N ASN A 315 -16.32 -2.07 4.86
CA ASN A 315 -16.14 -0.69 4.45
C ASN A 315 -16.03 0.23 5.68
N TYR A 316 -14.92 0.10 6.41
CA TYR A 316 -14.57 0.95 7.54
C TYR A 316 -14.31 2.39 7.09
N THR A 317 -14.39 3.36 8.01
CA THR A 317 -14.22 4.78 7.71
C THR A 317 -12.83 5.31 8.05
N ALA A 318 -12.09 4.62 8.91
CA ALA A 318 -10.71 4.99 9.24
C ALA A 318 -9.82 3.77 9.48
N VAL A 319 -8.52 3.96 9.24
CA VAL A 319 -7.46 2.98 9.51
C VAL A 319 -6.37 3.61 10.38
N TYR A 320 -5.96 2.90 11.43
CA TYR A 320 -4.84 3.22 12.29
C TYR A 320 -3.70 2.23 12.05
N GLY A 321 -2.47 2.69 11.94
CA GLY A 321 -1.29 1.86 11.76
C GLY A 321 0.00 2.68 11.77
N TYR A 322 1.07 2.13 12.33
CA TYR A 322 2.41 2.74 12.29
C TYR A 322 3.34 2.02 11.31
N ASP A 323 2.91 0.89 10.78
CA ASP A 323 3.57 0.08 9.76
C ASP A 323 3.39 0.66 8.35
N LYS A 324 3.72 1.93 8.16
CA LYS A 324 3.52 2.70 6.90
C LYS A 324 4.05 1.97 5.67
N PHE A 325 5.16 1.26 5.80
CA PHE A 325 5.82 0.55 4.71
C PHE A 325 5.51 -0.96 4.69
N GLY A 326 4.57 -1.42 5.52
CA GLY A 326 4.17 -2.82 5.60
C GLY A 326 5.25 -3.71 6.20
N CYS A 327 5.21 -4.99 5.87
CA CYS A 327 6.20 -5.95 6.33
C CYS A 327 7.50 -5.82 5.52
N ILE A 328 8.56 -5.33 6.14
CA ILE A 328 9.90 -5.21 5.54
C ILE A 328 10.80 -6.35 5.99
N TYR A 329 10.54 -6.91 7.16
CA TYR A 329 11.41 -7.86 7.82
C TYR A 329 10.61 -8.85 8.67
N ASP A 330 11.05 -10.11 8.75
CA ASP A 330 10.56 -11.09 9.73
C ASP A 330 11.69 -11.42 10.71
N PHE A 331 11.57 -10.92 11.92
CA PHE A 331 12.57 -11.11 12.98
C PHE A 331 12.92 -12.58 13.23
N VAL A 332 11.93 -13.46 13.14
CA VAL A 332 12.11 -14.90 13.35
C VAL A 332 13.05 -15.51 12.33
N GLN A 333 12.90 -15.15 11.06
CA GLN A 333 13.64 -15.80 9.99
C GLN A 333 15.15 -15.56 10.08
N GLU A 334 15.57 -14.33 10.32
CA GLU A 334 17.00 -14.01 10.31
C GLU A 334 17.72 -14.57 11.53
N HIS A 335 17.02 -14.69 12.67
CA HIS A 335 17.57 -15.26 13.88
C HIS A 335 17.63 -16.81 13.85
N VAL A 336 16.74 -17.46 13.14
CA VAL A 336 16.80 -18.91 12.87
C VAL A 336 17.96 -19.24 11.93
N ASP A 337 18.21 -18.39 10.93
CA ASP A 337 19.31 -18.57 9.97
C ASP A 337 20.69 -18.24 10.59
N ASN A 338 20.75 -17.55 11.73
CA ASN A 338 22.00 -17.13 12.39
C ASN A 338 21.96 -17.28 13.93
N PRO A 339 21.82 -18.51 14.50
CA PRO A 339 21.79 -18.72 15.95
C PRO A 339 23.12 -18.34 16.61
N PRO A 340 23.14 -17.82 17.89
CA PRO A 340 22.28 -18.28 19.00
C PRO A 340 21.43 -17.17 19.67
N TYR A 341 20.79 -16.26 19.00
CA TYR A 341 20.23 -15.07 19.63
C TYR A 341 18.71 -15.03 19.62
N TYR A 342 18.10 -15.21 20.78
CA TYR A 342 16.73 -14.92 21.18
C TYR A 342 15.63 -15.81 20.57
N ASP A 343 14.77 -16.31 21.43
CA ASP A 343 13.48 -16.88 21.02
C ASP A 343 12.64 -15.79 20.35
N PRO A 344 11.90 -16.13 19.28
CA PRO A 344 11.00 -15.19 18.63
C PRO A 344 9.92 -14.74 19.61
N PHE A 345 9.55 -13.46 19.54
CA PHE A 345 8.45 -12.90 20.31
C PHE A 345 7.17 -13.67 20.04
N ASP A 346 6.33 -13.89 21.03
CA ASP A 346 4.99 -14.41 20.86
C ASP A 346 3.92 -13.32 21.03
N LEU A 347 4.34 -12.11 21.39
CA LEU A 347 3.50 -10.95 21.58
C LEU A 347 3.93 -9.81 20.68
N MET A 348 2.94 -9.15 20.07
CA MET A 348 3.07 -7.86 19.40
C MET A 348 1.92 -6.98 19.87
N ALA A 349 2.16 -5.67 20.05
CA ALA A 349 1.10 -4.75 20.36
C ALA A 349 1.33 -3.38 19.74
N THR A 350 0.22 -2.66 19.54
CA THR A 350 0.23 -1.28 19.05
C THR A 350 -0.77 -0.44 19.84
N VAL A 351 -0.32 0.72 20.32
CA VAL A 351 -1.16 1.67 21.06
C VAL A 351 -1.53 2.82 20.16
N PHE A 352 -2.82 3.03 19.99
CA PHE A 352 -3.41 4.09 19.18
C PHE A 352 -4.14 5.11 20.05
N THR A 353 -4.49 6.24 19.44
CA THR A 353 -5.39 7.22 20.03
C THR A 353 -6.48 7.53 19.01
N SER A 354 -7.74 7.37 19.41
CA SER A 354 -8.89 7.70 18.56
C SER A 354 -8.87 9.19 18.17
N GLY A 355 -9.14 9.46 16.90
CA GLY A 355 -9.26 10.83 16.38
C GLY A 355 -10.61 11.46 16.71
N TRP A 356 -11.64 10.64 16.84
CA TRP A 356 -13.04 11.06 16.94
C TRP A 356 -13.82 10.17 17.90
N ASN A 357 -15.12 10.48 18.10
CA ASN A 357 -16.08 9.50 18.60
C ASN A 357 -16.29 8.47 17.48
N GLU A 358 -15.85 7.27 17.71
CA GLU A 358 -15.82 6.20 16.73
C GLU A 358 -16.01 4.83 17.36
N GLU A 359 -16.18 3.81 16.56
CA GLU A 359 -16.31 2.44 17.02
C GLU A 359 -15.22 1.59 16.38
N LEU A 360 -14.34 1.00 17.20
CA LEU A 360 -13.37 0.02 16.72
C LEU A 360 -14.12 -1.24 16.28
N ALA A 361 -14.07 -1.55 15.00
CA ALA A 361 -14.85 -2.60 14.39
C ALA A 361 -14.02 -3.82 13.96
N ALA A 362 -12.74 -3.62 13.64
CA ALA A 362 -11.86 -4.70 13.22
C ALA A 362 -10.38 -4.41 13.51
N VAL A 363 -9.57 -5.45 13.43
CA VAL A 363 -8.11 -5.41 13.56
C VAL A 363 -7.45 -6.01 12.33
N GLY A 364 -6.40 -5.39 11.82
CA GLY A 364 -5.57 -5.92 10.75
C GLY A 364 -4.30 -6.53 11.29
N VAL A 365 -3.98 -7.73 10.85
CA VAL A 365 -2.78 -8.46 11.26
C VAL A 365 -2.00 -8.91 10.03
N TYR A 366 -0.74 -8.58 9.98
CA TYR A 366 0.20 -9.18 9.02
C TYR A 366 0.83 -10.43 9.65
N ASN A 367 0.90 -11.53 8.90
CA ASN A 367 1.45 -12.79 9.36
C ASN A 367 2.09 -13.56 8.21
N LEU A 368 3.19 -14.26 8.48
CA LEU A 368 3.94 -15.01 7.46
C LEU A 368 3.81 -16.53 7.62
N LEU A 369 2.93 -16.95 8.52
CA LEU A 369 2.60 -18.37 8.76
C LEU A 369 1.19 -18.66 8.29
N SER A 370 1.01 -19.66 7.44
CA SER A 370 -0.33 -20.21 7.20
C SER A 370 -0.75 -21.10 8.37
N SER A 371 -2.05 -21.15 8.65
CA SER A 371 -2.63 -21.91 9.76
C SER A 371 -2.10 -21.52 11.15
N SER A 372 -1.83 -20.22 11.34
CA SER A 372 -1.31 -19.67 12.59
C SER A 372 -2.44 -19.38 13.59
N PRO A 373 -2.52 -20.08 14.73
CA PRO A 373 -3.49 -19.74 15.77
C PRO A 373 -3.09 -18.48 16.52
N TYR A 374 -4.09 -17.69 16.89
CA TYR A 374 -3.89 -16.38 17.52
C TYR A 374 -4.91 -16.09 18.62
N GLU A 375 -4.54 -15.13 19.47
CA GLU A 375 -5.41 -14.39 20.37
C GLU A 375 -5.20 -12.89 20.15
N ILE A 376 -6.28 -12.13 20.05
CA ILE A 376 -6.26 -10.66 20.02
C ILE A 376 -6.99 -10.15 21.25
N SER A 377 -6.35 -9.26 21.99
CA SER A 377 -6.94 -8.57 23.14
C SER A 377 -6.95 -7.07 22.90
N ILE A 378 -8.09 -6.43 23.10
CA ILE A 378 -8.27 -4.98 22.96
C ILE A 378 -8.43 -4.36 24.34
N TYR A 379 -7.55 -3.40 24.65
CA TYR A 379 -7.63 -2.61 25.88
C TYR A 379 -7.97 -1.16 25.53
N THR A 380 -8.89 -0.55 26.27
CA THR A 380 -9.24 0.87 26.16
C THR A 380 -8.74 1.65 27.37
N ASN A 381 -8.54 2.96 27.19
CA ASN A 381 -8.03 3.88 28.23
C ASN A 381 -6.63 3.52 28.76
N VAL A 382 -5.79 2.97 27.91
CA VAL A 382 -4.40 2.65 28.29
C VAL A 382 -3.58 3.94 28.53
N THR A 383 -2.57 3.85 29.39
CA THR A 383 -1.66 4.96 29.66
C THR A 383 -0.69 5.13 28.49
N ARG A 384 -0.58 6.34 27.96
CA ARG A 384 0.38 6.66 26.90
C ARG A 384 1.81 6.52 27.37
N ASN A 385 2.69 6.05 26.48
CA ASN A 385 4.13 5.94 26.72
C ASN A 385 4.47 5.15 28.00
N ALA A 386 3.63 4.18 28.34
CA ALA A 386 3.87 3.29 29.48
C ALA A 386 4.87 2.19 29.12
N GLU A 387 5.40 1.52 30.11
CA GLU A 387 6.34 0.40 29.94
C GLU A 387 5.68 -0.80 29.24
N THR A 388 4.36 -0.96 29.41
CA THR A 388 3.58 -2.01 28.73
C THR A 388 2.39 -1.43 27.96
N PRO A 389 1.96 -2.07 26.89
CA PRO A 389 0.85 -1.59 26.05
C PRO A 389 -0.52 -1.71 26.73
N THR A 390 -0.59 -2.33 27.91
CA THR A 390 -1.84 -2.58 28.65
C THR A 390 -1.97 -1.77 29.93
N THR A 391 -0.93 -1.04 30.32
CA THR A 391 -0.90 -0.27 31.57
C THR A 391 -2.09 0.68 31.69
N GLY A 392 -2.83 0.59 32.80
CA GLY A 392 -4.00 1.42 33.10
C GLY A 392 -5.24 1.10 32.27
N GLY A 393 -5.12 0.21 31.31
CA GLY A 393 -6.19 -0.13 30.37
C GLY A 393 -7.24 -1.07 30.95
N VAL A 394 -8.42 -1.05 30.34
CA VAL A 394 -9.53 -1.96 30.62
C VAL A 394 -9.68 -2.90 29.42
N LEU A 395 -9.64 -4.21 29.65
CA LEU A 395 -9.90 -5.21 28.61
C LEU A 395 -11.34 -5.07 28.12
N ALA A 396 -11.50 -4.68 26.86
CA ALA A 396 -12.79 -4.46 26.22
C ALA A 396 -13.24 -5.66 25.38
N CYS A 397 -12.30 -6.39 24.76
CA CYS A 397 -12.62 -7.53 23.91
C CYS A 397 -11.43 -8.49 23.83
N GLN A 398 -11.73 -9.78 23.69
CA GLN A 398 -10.76 -10.82 23.38
C GLN A 398 -11.31 -11.73 22.28
N VAL A 399 -10.51 -11.99 21.25
CA VAL A 399 -10.87 -12.82 20.09
C VAL A 399 -9.78 -13.84 19.86
N THR A 400 -10.15 -15.09 19.63
CA THR A 400 -9.23 -16.17 19.24
C THR A 400 -9.61 -16.74 17.89
N GLY A 401 -8.63 -17.22 17.15
CA GLY A 401 -8.87 -17.81 15.84
C GLY A 401 -7.62 -18.44 15.23
N THR A 402 -7.69 -18.68 13.93
CA THR A 402 -6.55 -19.20 13.14
C THR A 402 -6.48 -18.43 11.83
N LEU A 403 -5.32 -17.81 11.54
CA LEU A 403 -5.05 -17.19 10.25
C LEU A 403 -4.79 -18.28 9.22
N SER A 404 -5.67 -18.40 8.24
CA SER A 404 -5.61 -19.49 7.23
C SER A 404 -4.47 -19.32 6.24
N HIS A 405 -4.07 -18.08 5.96
CA HIS A 405 -3.07 -17.72 4.94
C HIS A 405 -1.97 -16.85 5.53
N ALA A 406 -0.80 -16.91 4.92
CA ALA A 406 0.21 -15.87 5.08
C ALA A 406 -0.23 -14.60 4.34
N GLY A 407 0.17 -13.44 4.85
CA GLY A 407 -0.18 -12.13 4.31
C GLY A 407 -0.89 -11.27 5.34
N PHE A 408 -1.74 -10.36 4.87
CA PHE A 408 -2.49 -9.46 5.72
C PHE A 408 -3.97 -9.88 5.79
N THR A 409 -4.50 -9.96 7.00
CA THR A 409 -5.90 -10.33 7.24
C THR A 409 -6.57 -9.31 8.14
N THR A 410 -7.73 -8.79 7.73
CA THR A 410 -8.63 -8.03 8.58
C THR A 410 -9.56 -8.97 9.33
N ILE A 411 -9.61 -8.82 10.64
CA ILE A 411 -10.36 -9.65 11.58
C ILE A 411 -11.45 -8.78 12.21
N PRO A 412 -12.73 -8.98 11.88
CA PRO A 412 -13.82 -8.24 12.49
C PRO A 412 -13.95 -8.60 13.97
N LEU A 413 -14.24 -7.61 14.80
CA LEU A 413 -14.56 -7.83 16.21
C LEU A 413 -16.00 -8.36 16.36
N PRO A 414 -16.29 -9.20 17.38
CA PRO A 414 -17.63 -9.74 17.61
C PRO A 414 -18.71 -8.66 17.83
N ALA A 415 -18.30 -7.50 18.35
CA ALA A 415 -19.09 -6.30 18.47
C ALA A 415 -18.17 -5.09 18.38
N PRO A 416 -18.61 -3.98 17.77
CA PRO A 416 -17.83 -2.74 17.76
C PRO A 416 -17.61 -2.21 19.18
N ILE A 417 -16.43 -1.64 19.43
CA ILE A 417 -16.04 -1.08 20.73
C ILE A 417 -16.11 0.44 20.64
N PRO A 418 -17.00 1.12 21.39
CA PRO A 418 -17.08 2.57 21.39
C PRO A 418 -15.79 3.21 21.91
N LEU A 419 -15.26 4.16 21.16
CA LEU A 419 -14.10 4.98 21.50
C LEU A 419 -14.52 6.44 21.49
N ALA A 420 -14.48 7.09 22.64
CA ALA A 420 -14.61 8.54 22.67
C ALA A 420 -13.40 9.20 22.01
N GLU A 421 -13.55 10.40 21.50
CA GLU A 421 -12.44 11.19 20.98
C GLU A 421 -11.27 11.22 21.98
N ARG A 422 -10.04 11.03 21.48
CA ARG A 422 -8.78 10.97 22.26
C ARG A 422 -8.68 9.82 23.25
N THR A 423 -9.51 8.80 23.12
CA THR A 423 -9.33 7.56 23.88
C THR A 423 -8.08 6.83 23.38
N THR A 424 -7.16 6.52 24.29
CA THR A 424 -6.05 5.61 23.98
C THR A 424 -6.53 4.18 24.07
N PHE A 425 -6.18 3.38 23.07
CA PHE A 425 -6.50 1.96 23.05
C PHE A 425 -5.32 1.14 22.52
N SER A 426 -5.25 -0.10 22.93
CA SER A 426 -4.20 -1.02 22.53
C SER A 426 -4.79 -2.23 21.83
N VAL A 427 -4.15 -2.62 20.74
CA VAL A 427 -4.34 -3.91 20.07
C VAL A 427 -3.17 -4.80 20.44
N VAL A 428 -3.43 -5.87 21.18
CA VAL A 428 -2.44 -6.87 21.57
C VAL A 428 -2.69 -8.15 20.78
N TYR A 429 -1.70 -8.60 20.05
CA TYR A 429 -1.70 -9.84 19.27
C TYR A 429 -0.76 -10.85 19.90
N ARG A 430 -1.28 -12.03 20.23
CA ARG A 430 -0.54 -13.18 20.79
C ARG A 430 -0.58 -14.34 19.79
N GLN A 431 0.57 -14.90 19.50
CA GLN A 431 0.68 -16.14 18.73
C GLN A 431 0.62 -17.32 19.69
N THR A 432 -0.44 -18.11 19.59
CA THR A 432 -0.68 -19.24 20.52
C THR A 432 -0.16 -20.57 20.01
N GLY A 433 0.38 -20.60 18.78
CA GLY A 433 1.06 -21.78 18.21
C GLY A 433 2.49 -21.95 18.68
N SER A 434 3.14 -23.04 18.27
CA SER A 434 4.54 -23.33 18.55
C SER A 434 5.51 -22.54 17.67
N GLU A 435 5.09 -22.16 16.48
CA GLU A 435 5.88 -21.32 15.58
C GLU A 435 5.47 -19.87 15.69
N ARG A 436 6.40 -18.97 15.37
CA ARG A 436 6.25 -17.52 15.48
C ARG A 436 6.52 -16.83 14.13
N SER A 437 5.88 -15.69 13.95
CA SER A 437 6.14 -14.76 12.86
C SER A 437 6.03 -13.35 13.41
N ASN A 438 7.10 -12.59 13.35
CA ASN A 438 7.13 -11.20 13.84
C ASN A 438 7.39 -10.25 12.67
N PRO A 439 6.36 -10.01 11.82
CA PRO A 439 6.49 -9.09 10.71
C PRO A 439 6.66 -7.66 11.20
N LEU A 440 7.74 -7.03 10.77
CA LEU A 440 8.14 -5.71 11.20
C LEU A 440 8.13 -4.72 10.04
N CYS A 441 7.67 -3.51 10.31
CA CYS A 441 8.00 -2.34 9.54
C CYS A 441 9.20 -1.64 10.21
N CYS A 442 10.37 -1.70 9.59
CA CYS A 442 11.59 -1.12 10.13
C CYS A 442 12.33 -0.28 9.08
N THR A 443 13.32 0.51 9.54
CA THR A 443 14.20 1.24 8.64
C THR A 443 15.01 0.27 7.78
N SER A 444 15.02 0.50 6.48
CA SER A 444 15.90 -0.19 5.55
C SER A 444 16.57 0.83 4.64
N ASP A 445 17.91 0.86 4.65
CA ASP A 445 18.72 1.82 3.90
C ASP A 445 18.28 1.92 2.43
N TYR A 446 18.00 3.15 1.98
CA TYR A 446 17.56 3.46 0.61
C TYR A 446 16.23 2.81 0.19
N TYR A 447 15.42 2.32 1.15
CA TYR A 447 14.15 1.70 0.85
C TYR A 447 12.98 2.35 1.62
N CYS A 448 13.06 2.44 2.95
CA CYS A 448 12.03 3.08 3.78
C CYS A 448 12.56 3.54 5.13
N TYR A 449 11.94 4.57 5.69
CA TYR A 449 12.25 5.14 7.01
C TYR A 449 10.96 5.36 7.79
N PRO A 450 10.45 4.34 8.51
CA PRO A 450 9.29 4.52 9.37
C PRO A 450 9.60 5.48 10.51
N ASN A 451 8.63 6.32 10.85
CA ASN A 451 8.72 7.23 11.99
C ASN A 451 7.87 6.65 13.14
N LEU A 452 8.51 6.28 14.23
CA LEU A 452 7.87 5.68 15.41
C LEU A 452 8.30 6.41 16.68
N ASN A 453 7.33 6.75 17.52
CA ASN A 453 7.56 7.33 18.83
C ASN A 453 7.48 6.26 19.93
N LEU A 454 8.10 6.53 21.08
CA LEU A 454 7.96 5.69 22.28
C LEU A 454 6.49 5.49 22.63
N GLY A 455 6.15 4.29 23.06
CA GLY A 455 4.80 3.94 23.48
C GLY A 455 3.81 3.62 22.37
N GLN A 456 4.26 3.51 21.11
CA GLN A 456 3.38 3.25 19.97
C GLN A 456 3.36 1.78 19.54
N SER A 457 4.47 1.09 19.63
CA SER A 457 4.61 -0.30 19.18
C SER A 457 5.45 -1.11 20.16
N TYR A 458 5.04 -2.35 20.42
CA TYR A 458 5.66 -3.22 21.40
C TYR A 458 5.81 -4.65 20.87
N PHE A 459 6.84 -5.32 21.34
CA PHE A 459 7.10 -6.74 21.14
C PHE A 459 7.36 -7.39 22.48
N GLY A 460 7.05 -8.68 22.64
CA GLY A 460 7.21 -9.26 23.96
C GLY A 460 7.12 -10.77 24.01
N TYR A 461 7.29 -11.27 25.21
CA TYR A 461 7.19 -12.67 25.58
C TYR A 461 6.09 -12.86 26.61
N SER A 462 5.28 -13.90 26.42
CA SER A 462 4.31 -14.30 27.44
C SER A 462 5.01 -14.73 28.73
N GLY A 463 4.52 -14.24 29.85
CA GLY A 463 4.91 -14.73 31.17
C GLY A 463 4.53 -16.22 31.34
N THR A 464 5.35 -16.97 32.05
CA THR A 464 5.10 -18.38 32.37
C THR A 464 4.69 -18.53 33.83
N ASP A 465 3.84 -19.50 34.12
CA ASP A 465 3.46 -19.89 35.50
C ASP A 465 2.93 -18.74 36.39
N GLY A 466 2.27 -17.75 35.78
CA GLY A 466 1.67 -16.60 36.50
C GLY A 466 2.58 -15.38 36.60
N GLU A 467 3.70 -15.38 35.91
CA GLU A 467 4.51 -14.17 35.70
C GLU A 467 3.82 -13.23 34.70
N GLU A 468 4.13 -11.94 34.79
CA GLU A 468 3.64 -10.92 33.86
C GLU A 468 4.35 -11.04 32.50
N ASP A 469 3.65 -10.63 31.41
CA ASP A 469 4.22 -10.52 30.10
C ASP A 469 5.38 -9.50 30.09
N VAL A 470 6.47 -9.84 29.39
CA VAL A 470 7.64 -8.95 29.23
C VAL A 470 7.51 -8.21 27.91
N TRP A 471 7.63 -6.89 27.95
CA TRP A 471 7.45 -6.03 26.80
C TRP A 471 8.69 -5.20 26.46
N ILE A 472 8.91 -4.98 25.17
CA ILE A 472 9.96 -4.14 24.59
C ILE A 472 9.30 -3.11 23.71
N ASP A 473 9.53 -1.83 23.99
CA ASP A 473 9.07 -0.73 23.12
C ASP A 473 9.89 -0.68 21.84
N GLY A 474 9.22 -0.78 20.70
CA GLY A 474 9.84 -0.80 19.38
C GLY A 474 10.52 0.51 18.95
N ALA A 475 10.30 1.61 19.67
CA ALA A 475 11.03 2.86 19.49
C ALA A 475 12.19 3.04 20.48
N ASN A 476 12.37 2.14 21.44
CA ASN A 476 13.45 2.23 22.44
C ASN A 476 14.78 1.73 21.88
N LYS A 477 15.53 2.63 21.28
CA LYS A 477 16.83 2.34 20.64
C LYS A 477 17.86 1.71 21.58
N GLU A 478 17.85 2.02 22.87
CA GLU A 478 18.78 1.43 23.83
C GLU A 478 18.56 -0.07 24.02
N ILE A 479 17.30 -0.50 23.94
CA ILE A 479 16.94 -1.91 24.05
C ILE A 479 17.12 -2.60 22.71
N ILE A 480 16.62 -2.00 21.61
CA ILE A 480 16.73 -2.57 20.26
C ILE A 480 18.20 -2.80 19.87
N ASN A 481 19.08 -1.84 20.13
CA ASN A 481 20.50 -2.00 19.83
C ASN A 481 21.19 -3.14 20.63
N LYS A 482 20.62 -3.57 21.75
CA LYS A 482 21.10 -4.76 22.47
C LYS A 482 20.62 -6.06 21.82
N VAL A 483 19.47 -6.01 21.15
CA VAL A 483 18.85 -7.16 20.50
C VAL A 483 19.42 -7.34 19.08
N ASP A 484 19.56 -6.28 18.30
CA ASP A 484 19.89 -6.36 16.86
C ASP A 484 21.05 -5.44 16.42
N SER A 485 21.76 -4.77 17.30
CA SER A 485 22.87 -3.86 16.94
C SER A 485 22.59 -2.86 15.80
N THR A 486 21.31 -2.64 15.44
CA THR A 486 20.82 -1.72 14.42
C THR A 486 20.14 -0.53 15.08
N ASP A 487 20.42 0.69 14.62
CA ASP A 487 19.82 1.93 15.17
C ASP A 487 18.47 2.21 14.52
N VAL A 488 17.56 1.21 14.53
CA VAL A 488 16.26 1.27 13.84
C VAL A 488 15.10 1.08 14.80
N ALA A 489 13.96 1.72 14.51
CA ALA A 489 12.70 1.49 15.22
C ALA A 489 11.91 0.34 14.57
N TRP A 490 11.18 -0.42 15.38
CA TRP A 490 10.36 -1.55 14.98
C TRP A 490 8.88 -1.25 15.18
N ALA A 491 8.11 -1.16 14.11
CA ALA A 491 6.66 -1.08 14.17
C ALA A 491 6.05 -2.46 13.89
N ALA A 492 5.22 -2.94 14.80
CA ALA A 492 4.43 -4.14 14.58
C ALA A 492 3.46 -3.91 13.42
N CYS A 493 3.34 -4.87 12.51
CA CYS A 493 2.42 -4.80 11.38
C CYS A 493 0.98 -5.12 11.83
N LEU A 494 0.44 -4.24 12.68
CA LEU A 494 -0.91 -4.29 13.22
C LEU A 494 -1.66 -3.02 12.85
N LYS A 495 -2.95 -3.17 12.51
CA LYS A 495 -3.85 -2.07 12.19
C LYS A 495 -5.13 -2.15 13.02
N ALA A 496 -5.80 -1.00 13.17
CA ALA A 496 -7.13 -0.93 13.73
C ALA A 496 -8.05 -0.22 12.72
N TYR A 497 -9.27 -0.71 12.58
CA TYR A 497 -10.27 -0.18 11.67
C TYR A 497 -11.49 0.27 12.44
N THR A 498 -11.95 1.48 12.17
CA THR A 498 -13.07 2.08 12.89
C THR A 498 -14.18 2.53 11.95
N HIS A 499 -15.39 2.65 12.54
CA HIS A 499 -16.47 3.41 11.96
C HIS A 499 -16.58 4.72 12.75
N THR A 500 -16.57 5.84 12.05
CA THR A 500 -16.84 7.14 12.67
C THR A 500 -18.34 7.22 12.96
N THR A 501 -18.71 7.27 14.23
CA THR A 501 -20.10 7.47 14.63
C THR A 501 -20.40 8.96 14.58
N VAL A 502 -20.94 9.42 13.48
CA VAL A 502 -21.58 10.73 13.42
C VAL A 502 -22.91 10.61 14.17
N THR A 503 -22.89 10.65 15.50
CA THR A 503 -24.11 10.89 16.25
C THR A 503 -24.48 12.35 16.04
N ALA A 504 -25.44 12.61 15.15
CA ALA A 504 -26.22 13.83 15.25
C ALA A 504 -26.67 13.90 16.72
N LYS A 505 -26.22 14.90 17.47
CA LYS A 505 -26.75 15.15 18.80
C LYS A 505 -28.25 15.34 18.64
N ALA A 506 -29.01 14.33 19.05
CA ALA A 506 -30.46 14.46 19.17
C ALA A 506 -30.72 15.52 20.24
N GLY A 507 -30.97 16.76 19.82
CA GLY A 507 -31.25 17.86 20.74
C GLY A 507 -30.97 19.25 20.23
N ASP A 508 -30.23 19.42 19.13
CA ASP A 508 -30.02 20.76 18.57
C ASP A 508 -31.23 21.20 17.76
N THR A 509 -32.11 21.92 18.41
CA THR A 509 -33.15 22.74 17.78
C THR A 509 -32.47 23.81 16.93
N PRO A 510 -32.93 24.04 15.67
CA PRO A 510 -32.36 25.12 14.84
C PRO A 510 -32.76 26.46 15.46
N GLY A 511 -31.85 27.13 16.15
CA GLY A 511 -32.22 28.43 16.73
C GLY A 511 -31.24 29.11 17.69
N GLU A 512 -30.08 28.56 17.99
CA GLU A 512 -29.06 29.32 18.72
C GLU A 512 -27.76 29.40 17.91
N THR A 513 -27.49 30.61 17.48
CA THR A 513 -26.22 31.02 16.82
C THR A 513 -25.12 30.98 17.86
N ALA A 514 -24.48 29.83 18.04
CA ALA A 514 -23.10 29.82 18.52
C ALA A 514 -22.24 30.46 17.42
N ASP A 515 -21.44 31.45 17.78
CA ASP A 515 -20.54 32.15 16.87
C ASP A 515 -19.68 31.10 16.14
N GLY A 516 -19.87 30.98 14.83
CA GLY A 516 -19.21 29.96 14.00
C GLY A 516 -17.67 29.99 14.06
N THR A 517 -17.09 31.05 14.61
CA THR A 517 -15.67 31.23 14.85
C THR A 517 -15.12 30.28 15.94
N GLU A 518 -15.86 30.01 17.02
CA GLU A 518 -15.40 29.08 18.06
C GLU A 518 -15.50 27.62 17.60
N ALA A 519 -16.56 27.26 16.87
CA ALA A 519 -16.70 25.91 16.31
C ALA A 519 -15.63 25.62 15.23
N LEU A 520 -15.32 26.59 14.37
CA LEU A 520 -14.24 26.52 13.37
C LEU A 520 -12.86 26.44 14.02
N ALA A 521 -12.61 27.21 15.08
CA ALA A 521 -11.34 27.16 15.82
C ALA A 521 -11.18 25.81 16.55
N ALA A 522 -12.26 25.27 17.13
CA ALA A 522 -12.25 23.95 17.75
C ALA A 522 -12.02 22.83 16.71
N LEU A 523 -12.69 22.90 15.56
CA LEU A 523 -12.52 21.97 14.46
C LEU A 523 -11.10 22.03 13.88
N ALA A 524 -10.57 23.24 13.64
CA ALA A 524 -9.20 23.44 13.16
C ALA A 524 -8.16 22.94 14.19
N ALA A 525 -8.38 23.19 15.48
CA ALA A 525 -7.51 22.69 16.54
C ALA A 525 -7.56 21.17 16.65
N THR A 526 -8.73 20.56 16.52
CA THR A 526 -8.92 19.11 16.54
C THR A 526 -8.25 18.45 15.34
N ASN A 527 -8.42 19.01 14.15
CA ASN A 527 -7.82 18.52 12.93
C ASN A 527 -6.29 18.72 12.93
N ALA A 528 -5.79 19.87 13.39
CA ALA A 528 -4.37 20.14 13.54
C ALA A 528 -3.72 19.21 14.59
N LEU A 529 -4.44 18.93 15.69
CA LEU A 529 -3.95 18.00 16.71
C LEU A 529 -3.92 16.55 16.18
N ALA A 530 -4.94 16.12 15.47
CA ALA A 530 -4.97 14.81 14.84
C ALA A 530 -3.84 14.68 13.79
N TYR A 531 -3.62 15.72 12.99
CA TYR A 531 -2.49 15.80 12.06
C TYR A 531 -1.14 15.72 12.78
N ALA A 532 -0.95 16.47 13.85
CA ALA A 532 0.27 16.47 14.66
C ALA A 532 0.50 15.13 15.39
N GLN A 533 -0.57 14.43 15.80
CA GLN A 533 -0.49 13.14 16.46
C GLN A 533 -0.19 11.98 15.51
N HIS A 534 -0.68 12.07 14.28
CA HIS A 534 -0.52 11.01 13.28
C HIS A 534 0.73 11.22 12.40
N GLY A 535 1.41 12.38 12.54
CA GLY A 535 2.65 12.69 11.83
C GLY A 535 2.52 12.44 10.32
N GLU A 536 3.49 11.73 9.74
CA GLU A 536 3.48 11.40 8.32
C GLU A 536 2.38 10.39 7.90
N THR A 537 1.53 9.91 8.82
CA THR A 537 0.34 9.13 8.49
C THR A 537 -0.83 9.97 7.97
N PHE A 538 -0.51 11.15 7.45
CA PHE A 538 -1.44 12.02 6.75
C PHE A 538 -2.36 11.27 5.78
N GLY A 539 -1.86 10.23 5.10
CA GLY A 539 -2.65 9.41 4.19
C GLY A 539 -3.88 8.77 4.85
N ALA A 540 -3.74 8.18 6.03
CA ALA A 540 -4.86 7.54 6.72
C ALA A 540 -5.91 8.56 7.18
N PHE A 541 -5.46 9.71 7.67
CA PHE A 541 -6.34 10.77 8.15
C PHE A 541 -7.03 11.54 7.02
N ALA A 542 -6.30 11.79 5.93
CA ALA A 542 -6.82 12.49 4.76
C ALA A 542 -8.00 11.76 4.09
N HIS A 543 -8.10 10.44 4.27
CA HIS A 543 -9.10 9.59 3.61
C HIS A 543 -10.38 9.36 4.42
N ILE A 544 -10.44 9.80 5.69
CA ILE A 544 -11.70 9.74 6.44
C ILE A 544 -12.69 10.69 5.80
N VAL A 545 -13.86 10.18 5.40
CA VAL A 545 -14.91 10.95 4.75
C VAL A 545 -15.95 11.39 5.77
N GLY A 546 -16.22 12.70 5.84
CA GLY A 546 -17.26 13.26 6.68
C GLY A 546 -18.68 12.99 6.15
N ALA A 547 -19.69 13.36 6.92
CA ALA A 547 -21.09 13.22 6.53
C ALA A 547 -21.46 13.99 5.25
N ASN A 548 -20.73 15.06 4.92
CA ASN A 548 -20.88 15.85 3.69
C ASN A 548 -20.19 15.21 2.46
N GLY A 549 -19.64 14.00 2.59
CA GLY A 549 -18.98 13.28 1.50
C GLY A 549 -17.59 13.80 1.14
N ARG A 550 -17.03 14.71 1.94
CA ARG A 550 -15.67 15.24 1.77
C ARG A 550 -14.72 14.62 2.79
N THR A 551 -13.45 14.50 2.43
CA THR A 551 -12.42 14.03 3.38
C THR A 551 -12.26 15.03 4.53
N LEU A 552 -11.82 14.54 5.69
CA LEU A 552 -11.54 15.42 6.84
C LEU A 552 -10.48 16.47 6.50
N TRP A 553 -9.50 16.13 5.67
CA TRP A 553 -8.53 17.11 5.18
C TRP A 553 -9.19 18.19 4.31
N ALA A 554 -10.07 17.80 3.39
CA ALA A 554 -10.79 18.75 2.56
C ALA A 554 -11.71 19.64 3.41
N ASN A 555 -12.39 19.07 4.40
CA ASN A 555 -13.20 19.80 5.36
C ASN A 555 -12.36 20.80 6.17
N TRP A 556 -11.25 20.34 6.73
CA TRP A 556 -10.35 21.21 7.49
C TRP A 556 -9.77 22.35 6.63
N LEU A 557 -9.31 22.02 5.43
CA LEU A 557 -8.75 23.01 4.51
C LEU A 557 -9.79 24.06 4.13
N ALA A 558 -11.03 23.64 3.90
CA ALA A 558 -12.14 24.50 3.52
C ALA A 558 -12.89 25.12 4.72
N GLY A 559 -12.55 24.72 5.96
CA GLY A 559 -13.22 25.20 7.17
C GLY A 559 -14.66 24.71 7.31
N LEU A 560 -14.93 23.49 6.85
CA LEU A 560 -16.25 22.85 6.88
C LEU A 560 -16.39 21.94 8.10
N ASP A 561 -17.62 21.77 8.57
CA ASP A 561 -17.97 20.77 9.57
C ASP A 561 -18.17 19.40 8.93
N PRO A 562 -17.27 18.43 9.16
CA PRO A 562 -17.39 17.09 8.57
C PRO A 562 -18.57 16.29 9.12
N SER A 563 -19.18 16.70 10.22
CA SER A 563 -20.38 16.06 10.79
C SER A 563 -21.69 16.54 10.16
N ASN A 564 -21.66 17.66 9.44
CA ASN A 564 -22.85 18.23 8.80
C ASN A 564 -22.92 17.81 7.32
N PRO A 565 -23.90 16.99 6.92
CA PRO A 565 -24.00 16.51 5.54
C PRO A 565 -24.31 17.61 4.51
N ASN A 566 -24.72 18.79 4.96
CA ASN A 566 -25.08 19.93 4.10
C ASN A 566 -24.00 21.02 4.08
N ASP A 567 -22.93 20.87 4.84
CA ASP A 567 -21.86 21.86 4.86
C ASP A 567 -20.90 21.64 3.69
N ASP A 568 -20.75 22.66 2.86
CA ASP A 568 -19.98 22.58 1.63
C ASP A 568 -19.29 23.91 1.31
N PHE A 569 -18.14 23.81 0.65
CA PHE A 569 -17.45 24.99 0.11
C PHE A 569 -18.16 25.48 -1.13
N THR A 570 -18.73 26.69 -1.04
CA THR A 570 -19.48 27.30 -2.13
C THR A 570 -18.72 28.44 -2.76
N LEU A 571 -18.46 28.35 -4.06
CA LEU A 571 -17.94 29.46 -4.87
C LEU A 571 -19.09 30.12 -5.61
N SER A 572 -19.27 31.41 -5.39
CA SER A 572 -20.27 32.23 -6.07
C SER A 572 -19.61 33.25 -6.98
N ILE A 573 -20.19 33.43 -8.17
CA ILE A 573 -19.77 34.43 -9.15
C ILE A 573 -20.94 35.38 -9.37
N ALA A 574 -20.75 36.66 -9.07
CA ALA A 574 -21.68 37.71 -9.42
C ALA A 574 -21.08 38.61 -10.51
N VAL A 575 -21.87 39.07 -11.43
CA VAL A 575 -21.44 40.02 -12.47
C VAL A 575 -22.28 41.29 -12.34
N THR A 576 -21.64 42.38 -11.94
CA THR A 576 -22.28 43.67 -11.80
C THR A 576 -21.65 44.65 -12.80
N ASN A 577 -22.48 45.19 -13.70
CA ASN A 577 -22.02 46.10 -14.78
C ASN A 577 -20.89 45.49 -15.64
N GLY A 578 -20.96 44.18 -15.91
CA GLY A 578 -19.95 43.47 -16.71
C GLY A 578 -18.64 43.12 -15.94
N VAL A 579 -18.56 43.46 -14.67
CA VAL A 579 -17.40 43.15 -13.82
C VAL A 579 -17.70 41.91 -12.97
N PRO A 580 -16.92 40.83 -13.09
CA PRO A 580 -17.06 39.66 -12.24
C PRO A 580 -16.55 39.93 -10.82
N SER A 581 -17.30 39.48 -9.82
CA SER A 581 -16.87 39.38 -8.43
C SER A 581 -17.01 37.93 -7.98
N LEU A 582 -16.01 37.46 -7.25
CA LEU A 582 -15.97 36.12 -6.69
C LEU A 582 -16.15 36.21 -5.19
N SER A 583 -17.00 35.37 -4.65
CA SER A 583 -17.12 35.15 -3.21
C SER A 583 -17.21 33.66 -2.95
N TRP A 584 -16.76 33.26 -1.78
CA TRP A 584 -16.83 31.87 -1.32
C TRP A 584 -17.20 31.80 0.16
N THR A 585 -17.77 30.67 0.54
CA THR A 585 -18.20 30.40 1.90
C THR A 585 -17.77 28.98 2.27
N PRO A 586 -17.13 28.78 3.42
CA PRO A 586 -16.63 29.83 4.33
C PRO A 586 -15.41 30.55 3.75
N ASP A 587 -15.25 31.83 4.10
CA ASP A 587 -14.02 32.60 3.82
C ASP A 587 -13.20 32.68 5.12
N LEU A 588 -12.08 31.97 5.18
CA LEU A 588 -11.21 31.85 6.36
C LEU A 588 -10.14 32.96 6.41
N GLY A 589 -10.24 33.96 5.53
CA GLY A 589 -9.33 35.09 5.52
C GLY A 589 -7.87 34.66 5.37
N ASP A 590 -6.99 35.23 6.24
CA ASP A 590 -5.56 34.95 6.19
C ASP A 590 -5.15 33.57 6.74
N ALA A 591 -6.08 32.81 7.31
CA ALA A 591 -5.80 31.44 7.78
C ALA A 591 -5.58 30.47 6.61
N ARG A 592 -5.98 30.83 5.39
CA ARG A 592 -5.82 30.04 4.18
C ARG A 592 -5.38 30.90 3.01
N THR A 593 -4.57 30.31 2.15
CA THR A 593 -4.20 30.93 0.88
C THR A 593 -5.17 30.52 -0.20
N TYR A 594 -5.88 31.48 -0.76
CA TYR A 594 -6.79 31.29 -1.87
C TYR A 594 -6.11 31.67 -3.19
N THR A 595 -5.91 30.69 -4.07
CA THR A 595 -5.41 30.97 -5.42
C THR A 595 -6.56 30.95 -6.41
N ILE A 596 -6.81 32.09 -7.05
CA ILE A 596 -7.85 32.24 -8.08
C ILE A 596 -7.22 31.95 -9.43
N TRP A 597 -7.84 31.03 -10.16
CA TRP A 597 -7.44 30.66 -11.51
C TRP A 597 -8.51 31.08 -12.49
N GLY A 598 -8.10 31.65 -13.59
CA GLY A 598 -9.00 32.06 -14.66
C GLY A 598 -8.59 31.51 -16.01
N CYS A 599 -9.56 31.25 -16.88
CA CYS A 599 -9.34 30.97 -18.29
C CYS A 599 -10.42 31.63 -19.15
N ARG A 600 -10.12 31.86 -20.42
CA ARG A 600 -11.01 32.54 -21.35
C ARG A 600 -12.04 31.62 -21.96
N ASP A 601 -11.65 30.41 -22.30
CA ASP A 601 -12.46 29.43 -23.04
C ASP A 601 -12.34 28.06 -22.39
N LEU A 602 -13.37 27.20 -22.53
CA LEU A 602 -13.38 25.81 -22.08
C LEU A 602 -13.52 24.87 -23.28
N PRO A 603 -12.71 23.77 -23.36
CA PRO A 603 -11.56 23.49 -22.51
C PRO A 603 -10.46 24.55 -22.67
N PRO A 604 -9.66 24.86 -21.64
CA PRO A 604 -8.71 25.97 -21.68
C PRO A 604 -7.55 25.67 -22.63
N ALA A 605 -7.63 26.14 -23.86
CA ALA A 605 -6.60 25.95 -24.88
C ALA A 605 -5.22 26.54 -24.49
N GLY A 606 -5.21 27.53 -23.60
CA GLY A 606 -4.01 28.14 -23.02
C GLY A 606 -3.75 27.79 -21.56
N GLY A 607 -4.47 26.80 -21.01
CA GLY A 607 -4.40 26.45 -19.60
C GLY A 607 -5.11 27.45 -18.67
N TRP A 608 -5.05 27.15 -17.36
CA TRP A 608 -5.52 28.02 -16.30
C TRP A 608 -4.37 28.96 -15.87
N SER A 609 -4.66 30.24 -15.69
CA SER A 609 -3.70 31.24 -15.19
C SER A 609 -4.15 31.80 -13.86
N VAL A 610 -3.21 32.08 -12.96
CA VAL A 610 -3.49 32.75 -11.68
C VAL A 610 -3.97 34.18 -11.94
N VAL A 611 -5.08 34.54 -11.30
CA VAL A 611 -5.66 35.89 -11.35
C VAL A 611 -5.59 36.50 -9.97
N PRO A 612 -4.79 37.56 -9.75
CA PRO A 612 -4.80 38.27 -8.48
C PRO A 612 -6.19 38.81 -8.14
N LYS A 613 -6.61 38.73 -6.88
CA LYS A 613 -7.95 39.12 -6.41
C LYS A 613 -8.28 40.57 -6.79
N ASP A 614 -7.29 41.48 -6.74
CA ASP A 614 -7.40 42.90 -7.14
C ASP A 614 -7.50 43.13 -8.66
N LYS A 615 -7.23 42.09 -9.47
CA LYS A 615 -7.29 42.15 -10.94
C LYS A 615 -8.57 41.51 -11.51
N LEU A 616 -9.47 41.01 -10.69
CA LEU A 616 -10.72 40.39 -11.17
C LEU A 616 -11.55 41.34 -12.03
N SER A 617 -11.62 42.63 -11.69
CA SER A 617 -12.36 43.65 -12.43
C SER A 617 -11.79 43.98 -13.82
N THR A 618 -10.54 43.65 -14.07
CA THR A 618 -9.83 43.96 -15.34
C THR A 618 -9.52 42.71 -16.18
N THR A 619 -9.82 41.51 -15.66
CA THR A 619 -9.55 40.25 -16.38
C THR A 619 -10.51 40.02 -17.54
N THR A 620 -10.00 39.44 -18.61
CA THR A 620 -10.80 38.96 -19.75
C THR A 620 -11.24 37.51 -19.60
N ASN A 621 -10.89 36.86 -18.50
CA ASN A 621 -11.28 35.49 -18.22
C ASN A 621 -12.79 35.36 -17.99
N ARG A 622 -13.39 34.27 -18.46
CA ARG A 622 -14.80 33.97 -18.34
C ARG A 622 -15.12 32.86 -17.37
N PHE A 623 -14.11 32.03 -17.07
CA PHE A 623 -14.23 30.86 -16.18
C PHE A 623 -13.21 30.99 -15.08
N PHE A 624 -13.62 30.61 -13.86
CA PHE A 624 -12.80 30.73 -12.67
C PHE A 624 -12.90 29.46 -11.85
N LYS A 625 -11.81 29.11 -11.17
CA LYS A 625 -11.77 28.14 -10.08
C LYS A 625 -10.95 28.72 -8.94
N VAL A 626 -11.18 28.25 -7.73
CA VAL A 626 -10.40 28.62 -6.55
C VAL A 626 -9.78 27.35 -5.97
N THR A 627 -8.49 27.43 -5.63
CA THR A 627 -7.80 26.40 -4.85
C THR A 627 -7.42 26.98 -3.49
N LEU A 628 -7.44 26.13 -2.48
CA LEU A 628 -7.09 26.49 -1.11
C LEU A 628 -5.80 25.78 -0.71
N GLU A 629 -4.97 26.49 0.02
CA GLU A 629 -3.76 25.96 0.62
C GLU A 629 -3.64 26.46 2.07
N ASN A 630 -2.98 25.71 2.94
CA ASN A 630 -2.72 26.17 4.30
C ASN A 630 -1.69 27.31 4.28
N SER A 631 -1.99 28.40 4.96
CA SER A 631 -1.09 29.59 5.03
C SER A 631 0.05 29.44 6.03
N GLN A 632 0.05 28.35 6.82
CA GLN A 632 1.12 28.09 7.81
C GLN A 632 2.08 27.05 7.25
N PRO A 633 3.42 27.22 7.45
CA PRO A 633 4.44 26.27 7.00
C PRO A 633 4.36 24.94 7.75
#